data_d8f358eb153036c3b3fb498f6d2622c2
#
_entry.id   d8f358eb153036c3b3fb498f6d2622c2
#
_cell.length_a   1.000
_cell.length_b   1.000
_cell.length_c   1.000
_cell.angle_alpha   90.00
_cell.angle_beta   90.00
_cell.angle_gamma   90.00
#
_symmetry.space_group_name_H-M   'P 1'
#
loop_
_entity.id
_entity.type
_entity.pdbx_description
1 polymer ?
#
loop_
_entity_poly.entity_id
_entity_poly.type
_entity_poly.pdbx_seq_one_letter_code
_entity_poly.pdbx_strand_id
1 'polypeptide(L)'
;MAFADTLNALPEAEGAELVLTGAAGVEVAVIANAPGTAGSFRVYAYLAGKYGAIDAAAAAEGLAIYAEHTEDARAHPGRHPNIDRLFPIAAGGGALTARFR
;
A
#
# COMPACT_ATOMS: atom_id res chain seq x y z
N MET A 1 9.29 -15.18 3.54
CA MET A 1 9.21 -15.12 2.09
C MET A 1 9.56 -13.71 1.64
N ALA A 2 10.37 -13.56 0.60
CA ALA A 2 10.78 -12.24 0.13
C ALA A 2 9.63 -11.52 -0.55
N PHE A 3 9.71 -10.20 -0.58
CA PHE A 3 8.69 -9.36 -1.20
C PHE A 3 8.40 -9.77 -2.65
N ALA A 4 9.44 -9.98 -3.45
CA ALA A 4 9.27 -10.34 -4.86
C ALA A 4 8.44 -11.62 -5.04
N ASP A 5 8.66 -12.62 -4.19
CA ASP A 5 7.92 -13.89 -4.26
C ASP A 5 6.44 -13.66 -3.93
N THR A 6 6.18 -12.90 -2.89
CA THR A 6 4.80 -12.58 -2.47
C THR A 6 4.11 -11.74 -3.53
N LEU A 7 4.80 -10.73 -4.07
CA LEU A 7 4.24 -9.86 -5.10
C LEU A 7 3.83 -10.64 -6.33
N ASN A 8 4.68 -11.58 -6.77
CA ASN A 8 4.37 -12.40 -7.94
C ASN A 8 3.17 -13.33 -7.72
N ALA A 9 2.85 -13.65 -6.48
CA ALA A 9 1.69 -14.47 -6.14
C ALA A 9 0.39 -13.66 -6.02
N LEU A 10 0.47 -12.33 -5.94
CA LEU A 10 -0.72 -11.48 -5.89
C LEU A 10 -1.42 -11.43 -7.25
N PRO A 11 -2.75 -11.23 -7.27
CA PRO A 11 -3.47 -11.00 -8.52
C PRO A 11 -2.90 -9.79 -9.25
N GLU A 12 -2.89 -9.84 -10.56
CA GLU A 12 -2.54 -8.67 -11.35
C GLU A 12 -3.60 -7.59 -11.15
N ALA A 13 -3.16 -6.34 -11.16
CA ALA A 13 -4.04 -5.19 -11.01
C ALA A 13 -3.98 -4.33 -12.27
N GLU A 14 -5.13 -3.89 -12.74
CA GLU A 14 -5.26 -3.07 -13.93
C GLU A 14 -5.66 -1.64 -13.53
N GLY A 15 -5.29 -0.67 -14.35
CA GLY A 15 -5.59 0.72 -14.13
C GLY A 15 -4.34 1.58 -14.27
N ALA A 16 -4.53 2.88 -14.45
CA ALA A 16 -3.43 3.83 -14.62
C ALA A 16 -2.85 4.26 -13.28
N GLU A 17 -3.72 4.47 -12.28
CA GLU A 17 -3.29 4.90 -10.95
C GLU A 17 -4.36 4.59 -9.91
N LEU A 18 -3.95 4.63 -8.65
CA LEU A 18 -4.82 4.40 -7.50
C LEU A 18 -4.73 5.63 -6.60
N VAL A 19 -5.89 6.20 -6.28
CA VAL A 19 -5.98 7.40 -5.46
C VAL A 19 -6.37 7.01 -4.04
N LEU A 20 -5.57 7.44 -3.07
CA LEU A 20 -5.83 7.21 -1.66
C LEU A 20 -6.43 8.48 -1.05
N THR A 21 -7.57 8.31 -0.39
CA THR A 21 -8.35 9.41 0.15
C THR A 21 -8.55 9.20 1.64
N GLY A 22 -8.29 10.23 2.42
CA GLY A 22 -8.49 10.23 3.87
C GLY A 22 -9.82 10.82 4.28
N ALA A 23 -9.89 11.29 5.53
CA ALA A 23 -11.08 11.91 6.09
C ALA A 23 -11.51 13.11 5.24
N ALA A 24 -12.83 13.35 5.18
CA ALA A 24 -13.43 14.45 4.43
C ALA A 24 -13.14 14.43 2.92
N GLY A 25 -12.74 13.28 2.38
CA GLY A 25 -12.49 13.14 0.95
C GLY A 25 -11.19 13.77 0.45
N VAL A 26 -10.26 14.05 1.35
CA VAL A 26 -8.97 14.66 0.98
C VAL A 26 -8.06 13.62 0.38
N GLU A 27 -7.58 13.85 -0.85
CA GLU A 27 -6.57 12.99 -1.47
C GLU A 27 -5.25 13.13 -0.73
N VAL A 28 -4.71 12.01 -0.26
CA VAL A 28 -3.44 12.00 0.49
C VAL A 28 -2.29 11.44 -0.33
N ALA A 29 -2.57 10.63 -1.33
CA ALA A 29 -1.55 10.06 -2.20
C ALA A 29 -2.15 9.51 -3.48
N VAL A 30 -1.29 9.40 -4.51
CA VAL A 30 -1.61 8.72 -5.76
C VAL A 30 -0.48 7.75 -6.05
N ILE A 31 -0.82 6.50 -6.36
CA ILE A 31 0.17 5.48 -6.70
C ILE A 31 -0.02 5.13 -8.17
N ALA A 32 0.95 5.45 -9.00
CA ALA A 32 0.90 5.17 -10.42
C ALA A 32 1.23 3.71 -10.72
N ASN A 33 0.52 3.13 -11.68
CA ASN A 33 0.85 1.80 -12.22
C ASN A 33 1.91 1.99 -13.31
N ALA A 34 3.15 2.22 -12.88
CA ALA A 34 4.24 2.59 -13.76
C ALA A 34 5.56 2.00 -13.23
N PRO A 35 6.62 1.95 -14.05
CA PRO A 35 7.92 1.49 -13.57
C PRO A 35 8.34 2.24 -12.30
N GLY A 36 8.78 1.50 -11.30
CA GLY A 36 9.18 2.05 -10.00
C GLY A 36 8.06 2.06 -8.96
N THR A 37 6.79 2.09 -9.35
CA THR A 37 5.66 2.10 -8.41
C THR A 37 4.61 1.04 -8.71
N ALA A 38 4.75 0.29 -9.80
CA ALA A 38 3.80 -0.76 -10.19
C ALA A 38 3.65 -1.84 -9.10
N GLY A 39 4.71 -2.17 -8.39
CA GLY A 39 4.66 -3.12 -7.28
C GLY A 39 3.76 -2.63 -6.16
N SER A 40 3.93 -1.38 -5.73
CA SER A 40 3.08 -0.78 -4.70
C SER A 40 1.64 -0.60 -5.17
N PHE A 41 1.43 -0.25 -6.44
CA PHE A 41 0.09 -0.21 -7.02
C PHE A 41 -0.60 -1.56 -6.83
N ARG A 42 0.09 -2.65 -7.15
CA ARG A 42 -0.44 -4.01 -7.05
C ARG A 42 -0.74 -4.40 -5.61
N VAL A 43 0.15 -4.07 -4.68
CA VAL A 43 -0.06 -4.35 -3.24
C VAL A 43 -1.30 -3.61 -2.73
N TYR A 44 -1.38 -2.32 -2.97
CA TYR A 44 -2.52 -1.52 -2.48
C TYR A 44 -3.84 -1.94 -3.14
N ALA A 45 -3.82 -2.28 -4.44
CA ALA A 45 -5.01 -2.79 -5.13
C ALA A 45 -5.51 -4.08 -4.49
N TYR A 46 -4.60 -4.99 -4.18
CA TYR A 46 -4.94 -6.24 -3.48
C TYR A 46 -5.55 -5.96 -2.10
N LEU A 47 -4.93 -5.09 -1.31
CA LEU A 47 -5.42 -4.77 0.03
C LEU A 47 -6.80 -4.11 -0.03
N ALA A 48 -6.99 -3.17 -0.93
CA ALA A 48 -8.27 -2.50 -1.11
C ALA A 48 -9.38 -3.47 -1.53
N GLY A 49 -9.06 -4.41 -2.42
CA GLY A 49 -10.02 -5.43 -2.86
C GLY A 49 -10.39 -6.39 -1.75
N LYS A 50 -9.43 -6.74 -0.90
CA LYS A 50 -9.65 -7.69 0.20
C LYS A 50 -10.39 -7.07 1.39
N TYR A 51 -10.03 -5.85 1.77
CA TYR A 51 -10.52 -5.21 2.99
C TYR A 51 -11.57 -4.12 2.74
N GLY A 52 -11.74 -3.68 1.50
CA GLY A 52 -12.64 -2.58 1.16
C GLY A 52 -12.05 -1.19 1.41
N ALA A 53 -11.00 -1.09 2.21
CA ALA A 53 -10.29 0.14 2.51
C ALA A 53 -8.90 -0.23 3.02
N ILE A 54 -8.00 0.74 3.10
CA ILE A 54 -6.70 0.54 3.74
C ILE A 54 -6.88 0.88 5.22
N ASP A 55 -7.40 -0.08 5.97
CA ASP A 55 -7.61 0.02 7.42
C ASP A 55 -6.42 -0.61 8.16
N ALA A 56 -6.52 -0.71 9.49
CA ALA A 56 -5.43 -1.25 10.30
C ALA A 56 -5.07 -2.68 9.90
N ALA A 57 -6.07 -3.53 9.62
CA ALA A 57 -5.82 -4.90 9.20
C ALA A 57 -5.15 -4.96 7.82
N ALA A 58 -5.61 -4.15 6.88
CA ALA A 58 -5.00 -4.05 5.55
C ALA A 58 -3.56 -3.56 5.65
N ALA A 59 -3.32 -2.53 6.46
CA ALA A 59 -1.97 -1.99 6.65
C ALA A 59 -1.02 -3.02 7.24
N ALA A 60 -1.49 -3.79 8.23
CA ALA A 60 -0.69 -4.84 8.84
C ALA A 60 -0.32 -5.93 7.81
N GLU A 61 -1.26 -6.34 6.98
CA GLU A 61 -0.98 -7.31 5.93
C GLU A 61 -0.01 -6.72 4.89
N GLY A 62 -0.19 -5.46 4.53
CA GLY A 62 0.71 -4.77 3.60
C GLY A 62 2.15 -4.75 4.10
N LEU A 63 2.36 -4.44 5.38
CA LEU A 63 3.69 -4.45 5.99
C LEU A 63 4.31 -5.85 5.94
N ALA A 64 3.51 -6.90 6.11
CA ALA A 64 3.98 -8.28 5.99
C ALA A 64 4.34 -8.63 4.55
N ILE A 65 3.55 -8.17 3.58
CA ILE A 65 3.81 -8.41 2.15
C ILE A 65 5.12 -7.76 1.71
N TYR A 66 5.37 -6.52 2.15
CA TYR A 66 6.62 -5.82 1.81
C TYR A 66 7.86 -6.47 2.41
N ALA A 67 7.71 -7.30 3.45
CA ALA A 67 8.77 -8.15 4.01
C ALA A 67 10.06 -7.39 4.32
N GLU A 68 11.15 -7.70 3.61
CA GLU A 68 12.46 -7.06 3.84
C GLU A 68 12.43 -5.55 3.61
N HIS A 69 11.57 -5.06 2.73
CA HIS A 69 11.43 -3.62 2.48
C HIS A 69 10.79 -2.88 3.66
N THR A 70 9.95 -3.57 4.44
CA THR A 70 9.37 -3.01 5.66
C THR A 70 10.46 -2.72 6.69
N GLU A 71 11.41 -3.64 6.85
CA GLU A 71 12.54 -3.43 7.76
C GLU A 71 13.44 -2.27 7.28
N ASP A 72 13.67 -2.19 5.97
CA ASP A 72 14.43 -1.09 5.40
C ASP A 72 13.70 0.26 5.59
N ALA A 73 12.38 0.27 5.48
CA ALA A 73 11.59 1.47 5.73
C ALA A 73 11.70 1.94 7.18
N ARG A 74 11.70 1.00 8.14
CA ARG A 74 11.89 1.34 9.56
C ARG A 74 13.26 1.95 9.81
N ALA A 75 14.29 1.39 9.19
CA ALA A 75 15.66 1.87 9.36
C ALA A 75 15.92 3.21 8.65
N HIS A 76 15.19 3.47 7.58
CA HIS A 76 15.39 4.64 6.73
C HIS A 76 14.07 5.34 6.41
N PRO A 77 13.46 6.06 7.39
CA PRO A 77 12.22 6.80 7.13
C PRO A 77 12.34 7.74 5.94
N GLY A 78 11.32 7.74 5.08
CA GLY A 78 11.28 8.55 3.86
C GLY A 78 11.77 7.84 2.61
N ARG A 79 12.49 6.71 2.74
CA ARG A 79 12.98 5.96 1.58
C ARG A 79 11.85 5.22 0.85
N HIS A 80 10.84 4.75 1.59
CA HIS A 80 9.73 3.97 1.05
C HIS A 80 8.39 4.61 1.42
N PRO A 81 7.97 5.68 0.71
CA PRO A 81 6.75 6.42 1.11
C PRO A 81 5.49 5.54 1.17
N ASN A 82 5.37 4.56 0.26
CA ASN A 82 4.21 3.67 0.23
C ASN A 82 4.20 2.65 1.37
N ILE A 83 5.34 2.40 1.99
CA ILE A 83 5.44 1.57 3.19
C ILE A 83 5.29 2.44 4.43
N ASP A 84 5.96 3.59 4.47
CA ASP A 84 5.89 4.53 5.59
C ASP A 84 4.45 4.89 5.94
N ARG A 85 3.61 5.07 4.93
CA ARG A 85 2.19 5.41 5.10
C ARG A 85 1.43 4.35 5.89
N LEU A 86 1.84 3.08 5.79
CA LEU A 86 1.13 1.97 6.44
C LEU A 86 1.38 1.91 7.94
N PHE A 87 2.52 2.39 8.44
CA PHE A 87 2.84 2.29 9.86
C PHE A 87 1.80 2.96 10.77
N PRO A 88 1.43 4.24 10.58
CA PRO A 88 0.42 4.85 11.44
C PRO A 88 -0.96 4.23 11.26
N ILE A 89 -1.31 3.76 10.08
CA ILE A 89 -2.60 3.11 9.85
C ILE A 89 -2.66 1.78 10.61
N ALA A 90 -1.60 0.99 10.55
CA ALA A 90 -1.51 -0.28 11.29
C ALA A 90 -1.58 -0.06 12.80
N ALA A 91 -1.11 1.07 13.28
CA ALA A 91 -1.14 1.45 14.70
C ALA A 91 -2.48 2.02 15.15
N GLY A 92 -3.49 2.04 14.28
CA GLY A 92 -4.82 2.53 14.62
C GLY A 92 -5.13 3.94 14.16
N GLY A 93 -4.26 4.54 13.35
CA GLY A 93 -4.55 5.81 12.68
C GLY A 93 -5.66 5.66 11.65
N GLY A 94 -6.14 6.76 11.12
CA GLY A 94 -7.30 6.77 10.22
C GLY A 94 -7.09 5.93 8.95
N ALA A 95 -8.11 5.16 8.58
CA ALA A 95 -8.09 4.37 7.36
C ALA A 95 -8.16 5.28 6.12
N LEU A 96 -7.65 4.76 4.99
CA LEU A 96 -7.74 5.44 3.70
C LEU A 96 -8.66 4.65 2.78
N THR A 97 -9.47 5.35 1.99
CA THR A 97 -10.19 4.70 0.90
C THR A 97 -9.30 4.72 -0.35
N ALA A 98 -9.52 3.72 -1.22
CA ALA A 98 -8.75 3.58 -2.44
C ALA A 98 -9.70 3.51 -3.63
N ARG A 99 -9.38 4.23 -4.69
CA ARG A 99 -10.14 4.14 -5.94
C ARG A 99 -9.17 4.16 -7.11
N PHE A 100 -9.55 3.43 -8.14
CA PHE A 100 -8.79 3.43 -9.40
C PHE A 100 -9.18 4.64 -10.25
N ARG A 101 -8.20 5.15 -10.96
CA ARG A 101 -8.40 6.28 -11.85
C ARG A 101 -7.65 6.11 -13.16
#